data_8aa5aca86014c16b310216de1a4ffa60
#
_entry.id   8aa5aca86014c16b310216de1a4ffa60
#
_cell.length_a   1.000
_cell.length_b   1.000
_cell.length_c   1.000
_cell.angle_alpha   90.00
_cell.angle_beta   90.00
_cell.angle_gamma   90.00
#
_symmetry.space_group_name_H-M   'P 1'
#
loop_
_entity.id
_entity.type
_entity.pdbx_description
1 polymer ?
#
loop_
_entity_poly.entity_id
_entity_poly.type
_entity_poly.pdbx_seq_one_letter_code
_entity_poly.pdbx_strand_id
1 'polypeptide(L)'
;MGEDHLSHDKIKKKYYICNMKKILVITLSLLLLNNLTFAAGGDSGGSSSKISMYDEAVKLIKRAGKLEKKDKKDKAVKLYKEAFNKLETANKKDKNNPDILNYMGFTSRKSGNFNEAEKFYLKGLSLDPKHNGINEYLGELYVQTNRIEKAKERLAVLKNCNCKEFQELELIIKTRGSKIY
;
A
#
# COMPACT_ATOMS: atom_id res chain seq x y z
N MET A 1 -12.47 43.18 34.53
CA MET A 1 -11.36 42.18 34.53
C MET A 1 -11.72 41.04 35.46
N GLY A 2 -12.60 40.12 35.11
CA GLY A 2 -13.06 39.06 36.01
C GLY A 2 -13.74 37.88 35.34
N GLU A 3 -13.96 37.86 34.03
CA GLU A 3 -14.76 36.81 33.37
C GLU A 3 -13.95 35.69 32.72
N ASP A 4 -12.67 35.89 32.45
CA ASP A 4 -11.86 34.89 31.70
C ASP A 4 -11.31 33.76 32.59
N HIS A 5 -11.23 33.94 33.89
CA HIS A 5 -10.69 32.91 34.82
C HIS A 5 -11.66 31.76 35.09
N LEU A 6 -12.99 32.04 35.05
CA LEU A 6 -14.02 31.02 35.29
C LEU A 6 -14.22 30.04 34.11
N SER A 7 -13.92 30.48 32.90
CA SER A 7 -14.03 29.68 31.70
C SER A 7 -12.95 28.60 31.63
N HIS A 8 -11.69 28.95 32.00
CA HIS A 8 -10.55 28.05 31.93
C HIS A 8 -10.64 26.86 32.91
N ASP A 9 -11.19 27.09 34.10
CA ASP A 9 -11.36 26.03 35.11
C ASP A 9 -12.47 25.03 34.73
N LYS A 10 -13.53 25.48 34.10
CA LYS A 10 -14.61 24.60 33.61
C LYS A 10 -14.11 23.66 32.49
N ILE A 11 -13.23 24.16 31.58
CA ILE A 11 -12.65 23.37 30.50
C ILE A 11 -11.68 22.32 31.06
N LYS A 12 -10.80 22.69 32.01
CA LYS A 12 -9.89 21.75 32.67
C LYS A 12 -10.67 20.66 33.42
N LYS A 13 -11.71 21.02 34.17
CA LYS A 13 -12.53 20.05 34.90
C LYS A 13 -13.25 19.06 33.99
N LYS A 14 -13.74 19.51 32.82
CA LYS A 14 -14.38 18.66 31.83
C LYS A 14 -13.37 17.68 31.18
N TYR A 15 -12.12 18.14 30.97
CA TYR A 15 -11.05 17.31 30.44
C TYR A 15 -10.60 16.20 31.40
N TYR A 16 -10.47 16.51 32.68
CA TYR A 16 -10.15 15.55 33.73
C TYR A 16 -11.25 14.49 33.92
N ILE A 17 -12.50 14.87 33.88
CA ILE A 17 -13.65 13.94 34.01
C ILE A 17 -13.73 13.00 32.80
N CYS A 18 -13.44 13.49 31.58
CA CYS A 18 -13.44 12.68 30.37
C CYS A 18 -12.30 11.63 30.38
N ASN A 19 -11.11 12.00 30.86
CA ASN A 19 -9.97 11.08 30.96
C ASN A 19 -10.15 10.07 32.11
N MET A 20 -10.71 10.45 33.24
CA MET A 20 -11.02 9.51 34.33
C MET A 20 -12.02 8.43 33.91
N LYS A 21 -13.04 8.77 33.11
CA LYS A 21 -14.01 7.77 32.59
C LYS A 21 -13.33 6.78 31.63
N LYS A 22 -12.37 7.22 30.79
CA LYS A 22 -11.60 6.33 29.92
C LYS A 22 -10.69 5.37 30.69
N ILE A 23 -10.04 5.85 31.75
CA ILE A 23 -9.18 5.03 32.63
C ILE A 23 -10.02 4.00 33.39
N LEU A 24 -11.21 4.38 33.88
CA LEU A 24 -12.12 3.47 34.61
C LEU A 24 -12.63 2.33 33.72
N VAL A 25 -12.92 2.60 32.45
CA VAL A 25 -13.35 1.56 31.50
C VAL A 25 -12.20 0.59 31.17
N ILE A 26 -10.97 1.07 31.07
CA ILE A 26 -9.78 0.23 30.79
C ILE A 26 -9.46 -0.68 31.97
N THR A 27 -9.57 -0.19 33.21
CA THR A 27 -9.30 -0.99 34.43
C THR A 27 -10.38 -2.04 34.68
N LEU A 28 -11.64 -1.77 34.35
CA LEU A 28 -12.74 -2.72 34.52
C LEU A 28 -12.68 -3.86 33.47
N SER A 29 -12.18 -3.59 32.26
CA SER A 29 -11.98 -4.62 31.23
C SER A 29 -10.82 -5.58 31.53
N LEU A 30 -9.81 -5.15 32.28
CA LEU A 30 -8.68 -6.00 32.69
C LEU A 30 -9.03 -6.95 33.83
N LEU A 31 -10.06 -6.70 34.63
CA LEU A 31 -10.48 -7.55 35.73
C LEU A 31 -11.37 -8.75 35.32
N LEU A 32 -11.86 -8.76 34.07
CA LEU A 32 -12.75 -9.83 33.56
C LEU A 32 -11.99 -10.92 32.78
N LEU A 33 -10.65 -10.86 32.68
CA LEU A 33 -9.82 -11.79 31.90
C LEU A 33 -9.13 -12.91 32.72
N ASN A 34 -9.47 -13.09 34.01
CA ASN A 34 -8.79 -14.04 34.88
C ASN A 34 -9.53 -15.36 35.12
N ASN A 35 -10.38 -15.81 34.18
CA ASN A 35 -10.94 -17.16 34.23
C ASN A 35 -10.79 -17.90 32.88
N LEU A 36 -9.55 -18.22 32.51
CA LEU A 36 -9.28 -19.24 31.50
C LEU A 36 -8.56 -20.36 32.18
N THR A 37 -9.31 -21.36 32.58
CA THR A 37 -8.82 -22.69 32.96
C THR A 37 -8.06 -23.28 31.77
N PHE A 38 -6.80 -23.59 31.99
CA PHE A 38 -5.96 -24.37 31.09
C PHE A 38 -6.45 -25.81 31.06
N ALA A 39 -7.20 -26.18 30.03
CA ALA A 39 -7.43 -27.57 29.69
C ALA A 39 -6.36 -28.02 28.70
N ALA A 40 -5.43 -28.86 29.15
CA ALA A 40 -4.46 -29.51 28.29
C ALA A 40 -5.19 -30.60 27.47
N GLY A 41 -4.95 -30.64 26.17
CA GLY A 41 -5.28 -31.78 25.32
C GLY A 41 -5.89 -31.40 23.99
N GLY A 42 -5.17 -31.66 22.92
CA GLY A 42 -5.71 -31.58 21.55
C GLY A 42 -4.77 -30.89 20.59
N ASP A 43 -3.88 -31.69 20.02
CA ASP A 43 -3.13 -31.37 18.81
C ASP A 43 -4.13 -30.98 17.69
N SER A 44 -4.28 -29.73 17.42
CA SER A 44 -4.88 -29.23 16.20
C SER A 44 -3.92 -28.21 15.62
N GLY A 45 -3.22 -28.66 14.56
CA GLY A 45 -2.27 -27.87 13.80
C GLY A 45 -2.83 -26.49 13.43
N GLY A 46 -2.50 -25.53 14.25
CA GLY A 46 -2.65 -24.13 13.92
C GLY A 46 -1.75 -23.86 12.72
N SER A 47 -2.33 -23.88 11.51
CA SER A 47 -1.70 -23.38 10.32
C SER A 47 -1.39 -21.90 10.56
N SER A 48 -0.22 -21.64 11.15
CA SER A 48 0.46 -20.38 11.04
C SER A 48 0.70 -20.19 9.54
N SER A 49 -0.21 -19.51 8.85
CA SER A 49 -0.07 -19.23 7.42
C SER A 49 1.22 -18.47 7.23
N LYS A 50 2.26 -19.20 6.82
CA LYS A 50 3.58 -18.65 6.56
C LYS A 50 3.39 -17.53 5.54
N ILE A 51 3.56 -16.28 5.98
CA ILE A 51 3.42 -15.09 5.13
C ILE A 51 4.24 -15.33 3.88
N SER A 52 3.62 -15.19 2.70
CA SER A 52 4.30 -15.43 1.43
C SER A 52 5.31 -14.31 1.14
N MET A 53 6.33 -14.60 0.32
CA MET A 53 7.27 -13.58 -0.15
C MET A 53 6.57 -12.44 -0.88
N TYR A 54 5.47 -12.75 -1.57
CA TYR A 54 4.60 -11.75 -2.20
C TYR A 54 3.96 -10.83 -1.16
N ASP A 55 3.37 -11.36 -0.10
CA ASP A 55 2.73 -10.55 0.94
C ASP A 55 3.75 -9.68 1.69
N GLU A 56 4.96 -10.21 1.91
CA GLU A 56 6.05 -9.43 2.51
C GLU A 56 6.46 -8.26 1.60
N ALA A 57 6.58 -8.50 0.29
CA ALA A 57 6.88 -7.46 -0.68
C ALA A 57 5.79 -6.37 -0.71
N VAL A 58 4.51 -6.75 -0.71
CA VAL A 58 3.38 -5.81 -0.67
C VAL A 58 3.42 -4.96 0.60
N LYS A 59 3.78 -5.52 1.77
CA LYS A 59 3.97 -4.75 3.01
C LYS A 59 5.11 -3.73 2.89
N LEU A 60 6.23 -4.10 2.27
CA LEU A 60 7.35 -3.20 2.03
C LEU A 60 6.96 -2.06 1.08
N ILE A 61 6.26 -2.36 0.00
CA ILE A 61 5.74 -1.37 -0.97
C ILE A 61 4.83 -0.35 -0.26
N LYS A 62 3.89 -0.81 0.57
CA LYS A 62 3.02 0.08 1.35
C LYS A 62 3.81 0.98 2.31
N ARG A 63 4.86 0.45 2.94
CA ARG A 63 5.75 1.24 3.81
C ARG A 63 6.56 2.26 3.02
N ALA A 64 7.07 1.88 1.84
CA ALA A 64 7.80 2.77 0.94
C ALA A 64 6.94 3.95 0.51
N GLY A 65 5.70 3.71 0.07
CA GLY A 65 4.75 4.78 -0.29
C GLY A 65 4.45 5.74 0.87
N LYS A 66 4.38 5.25 2.12
CA LYS A 66 4.27 6.13 3.29
C LYS A 66 5.52 7.00 3.53
N LEU A 67 6.69 6.51 3.15
CA LEU A 67 7.94 7.28 3.25
C LEU A 67 8.03 8.34 2.15
N GLU A 68 7.58 8.05 0.93
CA GLU A 68 7.50 9.03 -0.16
C GLU A 68 6.59 10.20 0.22
N LYS A 69 5.41 9.92 0.78
CA LYS A 69 4.48 10.97 1.28
C LYS A 69 5.09 11.84 2.38
N LYS A 70 6.17 11.40 3.04
CA LYS A 70 6.94 12.15 4.04
C LYS A 70 8.25 12.70 3.47
N ASP A 71 8.38 12.76 2.15
CA ASP A 71 9.59 13.21 1.41
C ASP A 71 10.88 12.46 1.79
N LYS A 72 10.76 11.22 2.27
CA LYS A 72 11.90 10.35 2.61
C LYS A 72 12.24 9.41 1.44
N LYS A 73 12.50 9.98 0.26
CA LYS A 73 12.64 9.27 -1.03
C LYS A 73 13.72 8.19 -0.99
N ASP A 74 14.92 8.50 -0.47
CA ASP A 74 16.02 7.52 -0.42
C ASP A 74 15.67 6.28 0.42
N LYS A 75 14.95 6.49 1.53
CA LYS A 75 14.46 5.38 2.37
C LYS A 75 13.37 4.58 1.66
N ALA A 76 12.51 5.23 0.90
CA ALA A 76 11.48 4.57 0.11
C ALA A 76 12.12 3.70 -0.98
N VAL A 77 13.10 4.22 -1.73
CA VAL A 77 13.83 3.47 -2.76
C VAL A 77 14.51 2.21 -2.20
N LYS A 78 15.10 2.29 -0.99
CA LYS A 78 15.66 1.10 -0.33
C LYS A 78 14.62 0.02 -0.09
N LEU A 79 13.41 0.42 0.37
CA LEU A 79 12.32 -0.54 0.59
C LEU A 79 11.76 -1.10 -0.72
N TYR A 80 11.71 -0.30 -1.81
CA TYR A 80 11.31 -0.82 -3.12
C TYR A 80 12.28 -1.87 -3.65
N LYS A 81 13.60 -1.65 -3.50
CA LYS A 81 14.62 -2.65 -3.86
C LYS A 81 14.48 -3.93 -3.02
N GLU A 82 14.24 -3.81 -1.71
CA GLU A 82 14.01 -4.97 -0.85
C GLU A 82 12.74 -5.73 -1.27
N ALA A 83 11.67 -5.01 -1.58
CA ALA A 83 10.43 -5.61 -2.08
C ALA A 83 10.67 -6.35 -3.41
N PHE A 84 11.45 -5.77 -4.33
CA PHE A 84 11.80 -6.40 -5.59
C PHE A 84 12.47 -7.77 -5.38
N ASN A 85 13.47 -7.87 -4.49
CA ASN A 85 14.15 -9.14 -4.19
C ASN A 85 13.19 -10.22 -3.66
N LYS A 86 12.18 -9.80 -2.87
CA LYS A 86 11.15 -10.73 -2.40
C LYS A 86 10.22 -11.17 -3.54
N LEU A 87 9.86 -10.25 -4.44
CA LEU A 87 9.07 -10.55 -5.63
C LEU A 87 9.80 -11.48 -6.60
N GLU A 88 11.13 -11.34 -6.76
CA GLU A 88 11.93 -12.31 -7.54
C GLU A 88 11.81 -13.72 -6.94
N THR A 89 11.86 -13.83 -5.61
CA THR A 89 11.70 -15.13 -4.94
C THR A 89 10.29 -15.69 -5.11
N ALA A 90 9.26 -14.84 -5.06
CA ALA A 90 7.88 -15.22 -5.34
C ALA A 90 7.72 -15.67 -6.80
N ASN A 91 8.29 -14.91 -7.76
CA ASN A 91 8.22 -15.22 -9.18
C ASN A 91 8.93 -16.53 -9.57
N LYS A 92 9.96 -16.95 -8.85
CA LYS A 92 10.59 -18.27 -9.05
C LYS A 92 9.61 -19.42 -8.75
N LYS A 93 8.68 -19.21 -7.83
CA LYS A 93 7.66 -20.19 -7.42
C LYS A 93 6.40 -20.14 -8.30
N ASP A 94 6.04 -18.93 -8.77
CA ASP A 94 4.85 -18.68 -9.59
C ASP A 94 5.22 -17.72 -10.74
N LYS A 95 5.83 -18.31 -11.79
CA LYS A 95 6.47 -17.55 -12.89
C LYS A 95 5.51 -16.80 -13.80
N ASN A 96 4.26 -17.21 -13.86
CA ASN A 96 3.26 -16.68 -14.80
C ASN A 96 2.14 -15.93 -14.08
N ASN A 97 2.44 -15.34 -12.94
CA ASN A 97 1.51 -14.55 -12.16
C ASN A 97 1.59 -13.08 -12.56
N PRO A 98 0.55 -12.49 -13.21
CA PRO A 98 0.55 -11.09 -13.61
C PRO A 98 0.68 -10.12 -12.43
N ASP A 99 0.11 -10.44 -11.25
CA ASP A 99 0.22 -9.60 -10.06
C ASP A 99 1.66 -9.47 -9.59
N ILE A 100 2.43 -10.56 -9.59
CA ILE A 100 3.85 -10.54 -9.24
C ILE A 100 4.61 -9.67 -10.23
N LEU A 101 4.39 -9.85 -11.54
CA LEU A 101 5.02 -9.07 -12.59
C LEU A 101 4.64 -7.59 -12.51
N ASN A 102 3.39 -7.28 -12.15
CA ASN A 102 2.93 -5.92 -11.88
C ASN A 102 3.77 -5.23 -10.80
N TYR A 103 3.93 -5.90 -9.65
CA TYR A 103 4.71 -5.31 -8.56
C TYR A 103 6.22 -5.32 -8.82
N MET A 104 6.77 -6.26 -9.61
CA MET A 104 8.15 -6.19 -10.08
C MET A 104 8.36 -4.95 -10.97
N GLY A 105 7.46 -4.71 -11.91
CA GLY A 105 7.45 -3.48 -12.72
C GLY A 105 7.33 -2.22 -11.86
N PHE A 106 6.40 -2.20 -10.91
CA PHE A 106 6.20 -1.07 -10.01
C PHE A 106 7.45 -0.74 -9.19
N THR A 107 8.06 -1.74 -8.56
CA THR A 107 9.24 -1.54 -7.72
C THR A 107 10.48 -1.15 -8.54
N SER A 108 10.65 -1.69 -9.76
CA SER A 108 11.68 -1.25 -10.70
C SER A 108 11.48 0.22 -11.10
N ARG A 109 10.25 0.61 -11.48
CA ARG A 109 9.92 2.01 -11.83
C ARG A 109 10.20 2.97 -10.68
N LYS A 110 9.74 2.65 -9.47
CA LYS A 110 9.96 3.46 -8.26
C LYS A 110 11.43 3.52 -7.83
N SER A 111 12.26 2.60 -8.32
CA SER A 111 13.72 2.60 -8.15
C SER A 111 14.47 3.29 -9.29
N GLY A 112 13.77 3.83 -10.30
CA GLY A 112 14.36 4.51 -11.47
C GLY A 112 14.75 3.59 -12.63
N ASN A 113 14.49 2.29 -12.54
CA ASN A 113 14.84 1.29 -13.56
C ASN A 113 13.71 1.15 -14.60
N PHE A 114 13.48 2.21 -15.39
CA PHE A 114 12.32 2.30 -16.29
C PHE A 114 12.29 1.23 -17.39
N ASN A 115 13.44 0.91 -17.98
CA ASN A 115 13.52 -0.12 -19.03
C ASN A 115 13.18 -1.52 -18.49
N GLU A 116 13.58 -1.82 -17.28
CA GLU A 116 13.26 -3.08 -16.62
C GLU A 116 11.78 -3.14 -16.22
N ALA A 117 11.27 -2.04 -15.68
CA ALA A 117 9.86 -1.92 -15.35
C ALA A 117 8.96 -2.20 -16.56
N GLU A 118 9.27 -1.61 -17.72
CA GLU A 118 8.51 -1.82 -18.94
C GLU A 118 8.50 -3.30 -19.37
N LYS A 119 9.65 -3.99 -19.27
CA LYS A 119 9.74 -5.43 -19.59
C LYS A 119 8.81 -6.27 -18.71
N PHE A 120 8.76 -6.00 -17.40
CA PHE A 120 7.87 -6.74 -16.50
C PHE A 120 6.40 -6.46 -16.80
N TYR A 121 6.03 -5.20 -17.04
CA TYR A 121 4.66 -4.86 -17.39
C TYR A 121 4.23 -5.50 -18.72
N LEU A 122 5.05 -5.42 -19.76
CA LEU A 122 4.74 -6.04 -21.04
C LEU A 122 4.61 -7.56 -20.93
N LYS A 123 5.48 -8.21 -20.14
CA LYS A 123 5.35 -9.63 -19.85
C LYS A 123 4.05 -9.95 -19.10
N GLY A 124 3.67 -9.13 -18.12
CA GLY A 124 2.40 -9.30 -17.41
C GLY A 124 1.19 -9.15 -18.35
N LEU A 125 1.21 -8.16 -19.25
CA LEU A 125 0.15 -7.96 -20.25
C LEU A 125 0.12 -9.05 -21.34
N SER A 126 1.20 -9.76 -21.59
CA SER A 126 1.16 -10.94 -22.47
C SER A 126 0.40 -12.11 -21.84
N LEU A 127 0.26 -12.15 -20.50
CA LEU A 127 -0.47 -13.15 -19.76
C LEU A 127 -1.91 -12.71 -19.49
N ASP A 128 -2.10 -11.45 -19.10
CA ASP A 128 -3.39 -10.81 -18.87
C ASP A 128 -3.44 -9.41 -19.50
N PRO A 129 -3.89 -9.31 -20.77
CA PRO A 129 -3.94 -8.03 -21.48
C PRO A 129 -4.85 -6.96 -20.85
N LYS A 130 -5.81 -7.39 -20.00
CA LYS A 130 -6.76 -6.50 -19.35
C LYS A 130 -6.45 -6.24 -17.87
N HIS A 131 -5.30 -6.68 -17.37
CA HIS A 131 -4.91 -6.46 -15.98
C HIS A 131 -4.88 -4.97 -15.63
N ASN A 132 -5.82 -4.51 -14.78
CA ASN A 132 -6.03 -3.09 -14.51
C ASN A 132 -4.76 -2.41 -13.98
N GLY A 133 -4.15 -2.95 -12.93
CA GLY A 133 -2.96 -2.35 -12.31
C GLY A 133 -1.76 -2.28 -13.25
N ILE A 134 -1.56 -3.26 -14.15
CA ILE A 134 -0.46 -3.21 -15.13
C ILE A 134 -0.74 -2.12 -16.18
N ASN A 135 -1.96 -2.01 -16.70
CA ASN A 135 -2.31 -0.97 -17.67
C ASN A 135 -2.15 0.42 -17.06
N GLU A 136 -2.56 0.61 -15.79
CA GLU A 136 -2.34 1.85 -15.05
C GLU A 136 -0.85 2.18 -14.93
N TYR A 137 -0.06 1.28 -14.31
CA TYR A 137 1.34 1.57 -14.00
C TYR A 137 2.25 1.65 -15.22
N LEU A 138 1.95 0.91 -16.28
CA LEU A 138 2.64 1.07 -17.57
C LEU A 138 2.26 2.41 -18.22
N GLY A 139 1.00 2.83 -18.11
CA GLY A 139 0.55 4.16 -18.53
C GLY A 139 1.30 5.27 -17.80
N GLU A 140 1.42 5.17 -16.46
CA GLU A 140 2.23 6.10 -15.67
C GLU A 140 3.70 6.13 -16.12
N LEU A 141 4.31 4.97 -16.36
CA LEU A 141 5.67 4.86 -16.87
C LEU A 141 5.80 5.60 -18.21
N TYR A 142 4.83 5.47 -19.10
CA TYR A 142 4.84 6.15 -20.39
C TYR A 142 4.73 7.67 -20.23
N VAL A 143 3.93 8.16 -19.27
CA VAL A 143 3.89 9.60 -18.95
C VAL A 143 5.25 10.06 -18.40
N GLN A 144 5.85 9.34 -17.46
CA GLN A 144 7.17 9.66 -16.88
C GLN A 144 8.30 9.70 -17.93
N THR A 145 8.16 8.92 -19.00
CA THR A 145 9.14 8.85 -20.09
C THR A 145 8.71 9.64 -21.32
N ASN A 146 7.75 10.57 -21.18
CA ASN A 146 7.21 11.46 -22.22
C ASN A 146 6.62 10.73 -23.45
N ARG A 147 6.10 9.52 -23.24
CA ARG A 147 5.45 8.70 -24.28
C ARG A 147 3.92 8.76 -24.12
N ILE A 148 3.35 9.97 -24.19
CA ILE A 148 1.96 10.27 -23.84
C ILE A 148 0.95 9.45 -24.68
N GLU A 149 1.19 9.26 -25.97
CA GLU A 149 0.26 8.50 -26.82
C GLU A 149 0.16 7.04 -26.37
N LYS A 150 1.29 6.41 -25.99
CA LYS A 150 1.26 5.06 -25.39
C LYS A 150 0.51 5.01 -24.05
N ALA A 151 0.59 6.06 -23.24
CA ALA A 151 -0.20 6.14 -22.01
C ALA A 151 -1.72 6.19 -22.32
N LYS A 152 -2.14 6.94 -23.35
CA LYS A 152 -3.53 6.99 -23.81
C LYS A 152 -4.02 5.62 -24.30
N GLU A 153 -3.18 4.85 -24.97
CA GLU A 153 -3.52 3.47 -25.37
C GLU A 153 -3.83 2.59 -24.13
N ARG A 154 -3.04 2.72 -23.05
CA ARG A 154 -3.31 2.00 -21.79
C ARG A 154 -4.60 2.48 -21.13
N LEU A 155 -4.85 3.79 -21.14
CA LEU A 155 -6.10 4.36 -20.64
C LEU A 155 -7.32 3.82 -21.41
N ALA A 156 -7.20 3.68 -22.72
CA ALA A 156 -8.28 3.13 -23.55
C ALA A 156 -8.65 1.69 -23.17
N VAL A 157 -7.68 0.86 -22.77
CA VAL A 157 -7.95 -0.50 -22.26
C VAL A 157 -8.78 -0.45 -20.97
N LEU A 158 -8.53 0.53 -20.09
CA LEU A 158 -9.22 0.68 -18.82
C LEU A 158 -10.62 1.31 -18.92
N LYS A 159 -11.02 1.82 -20.09
CA LYS A 159 -12.24 2.64 -20.24
C LYS A 159 -13.51 2.00 -19.66
N ASN A 160 -13.62 0.68 -19.71
CA ASN A 160 -14.83 -0.04 -19.31
C ASN A 160 -14.66 -0.83 -18.00
N CYS A 161 -13.55 -0.64 -17.26
CA CYS A 161 -13.31 -1.42 -16.04
C CYS A 161 -14.15 -0.96 -14.84
N ASN A 162 -14.72 0.23 -14.88
CA ASN A 162 -15.37 0.89 -13.73
C ASN A 162 -14.47 0.87 -12.47
N CYS A 163 -13.18 1.12 -12.65
CA CYS A 163 -12.15 0.96 -11.65
C CYS A 163 -11.40 2.29 -11.36
N LYS A 164 -10.74 2.37 -10.24
CA LYS A 164 -9.97 3.55 -9.84
C LYS A 164 -8.74 3.78 -10.74
N GLU A 165 -8.16 2.71 -11.27
CA GLU A 165 -6.99 2.72 -12.13
C GLU A 165 -7.22 3.58 -13.39
N PHE A 166 -8.44 3.56 -13.95
CA PHE A 166 -8.82 4.45 -15.04
C PHE A 166 -8.74 5.92 -14.62
N GLN A 167 -9.34 6.27 -13.48
CA GLN A 167 -9.38 7.66 -12.98
C GLN A 167 -7.98 8.18 -12.62
N GLU A 168 -7.16 7.33 -11.99
CA GLU A 168 -5.79 7.64 -11.60
C GLU A 168 -4.93 7.90 -12.84
N LEU A 169 -4.95 7.02 -13.85
CA LEU A 169 -4.20 7.21 -15.08
C LEU A 169 -4.70 8.40 -15.91
N GLU A 170 -6.01 8.62 -15.99
CA GLU A 170 -6.58 9.79 -16.68
C GLU A 170 -6.07 11.10 -16.06
N LEU A 171 -6.06 11.17 -14.72
CA LEU A 171 -5.55 12.34 -14.00
C LEU A 171 -4.05 12.56 -14.26
N ILE A 172 -3.26 11.49 -14.25
CA ILE A 172 -1.82 11.54 -14.49
C ILE A 172 -1.51 12.03 -15.91
N ILE A 173 -2.25 11.54 -16.91
CA ILE A 173 -2.12 12.01 -18.30
C ILE A 173 -2.49 13.50 -18.42
N LYS A 174 -3.62 13.93 -17.83
CA LYS A 174 -4.09 15.33 -17.85
C LYS A 174 -3.08 16.27 -17.19
N THR A 175 -2.43 15.84 -16.12
CA THR A 175 -1.47 16.64 -15.36
C THR A 175 -0.03 16.48 -15.85
N ARG A 176 0.19 15.73 -16.93
CA ARG A 176 1.52 15.39 -17.47
C ARG A 176 2.49 14.88 -16.39
N GLY A 177 1.98 14.09 -15.48
CA GLY A 177 2.78 13.49 -14.43
C GLY A 177 3.06 14.37 -13.21
N SER A 178 2.57 15.61 -13.14
CA SER A 178 2.77 16.46 -11.95
C SER A 178 2.06 15.93 -10.68
N LYS A 179 1.18 14.95 -10.83
CA LYS A 179 0.46 14.25 -9.75
C LYS A 179 0.73 12.74 -9.71
N ILE A 180 1.93 12.31 -10.08
CA ILE A 180 2.34 10.91 -9.90
C ILE A 180 2.59 10.67 -8.39
N TYR A 181 1.97 9.63 -7.85
CA TYR A 181 2.04 9.25 -6.44
C TYR A 181 3.33 8.51 -6.10
#